data_3a627aa2f394148003178cd8a10cc853
#
_entry.id   3a627aa2f394148003178cd8a10cc853
#
_cell.length_a   1.000
_cell.length_b   1.000
_cell.length_c   1.000
_cell.angle_alpha   90.00
_cell.angle_beta   90.00
_cell.angle_gamma   90.00
#
_symmetry.space_group_name_H-M   'P 1'
#
loop_
_entity.id
_entity.type
_entity.pdbx_description
1 polymer ?
#
loop_
_entity_poly.entity_id
_entity_poly.type
_entity_poly.pdbx_seq_one_letter_code
_entity_poly.pdbx_strand_id
1 'polypeptide(L)'
;MIYDNIVIGSGISALGCVIGLLESNKKILCIDGSDNTLESFKNIDNEEIVFDNDNLPLKKNSITAKFVNKFDPIEVQQHPSFGGLSNIWGAKCLRLFKNQFDEWPISYHEIAKYYETCEKIMNVSHYNDELSKELGVNKNIINDSKIELYSNFIKTFIKQKKSPANFNIGLTRLALDSKCYKCGNCFFGCPENYLFNTKDYFNNLINKNQIEYKKNLILEKFILKDSLIELNFKNSQDTKIFAKKLFIGAGPIQTSNIIMNSMNKERNLNLAESQNYFVPCFYYGKDFDSNINNQTAGDAEIISSKNIKHNIGQLYFSIKYDQKLLKMVLKKKLGLLYKLIPNFLIKRIFIAAGLINSDHSTYRAIIKKEDLSLHIIRDHEKEKKIRFEVSNQLNLLGKNYNFFALNLLSKFCKFGRSFRLGCSIPMLNEDEIKENKNNNLYTKKKMERFQNLKMFT
;
A
#
# COMPACT_ATOMS: atom_id res chain seq x y z
N MET A 1 2.42 -16.41 31.15
CA MET A 1 3.54 -15.44 30.99
C MET A 1 2.95 -14.04 30.82
N ILE A 2 3.58 -13.03 31.44
CA ILE A 2 3.14 -11.63 31.37
C ILE A 2 4.22 -10.81 30.67
N TYR A 3 3.83 -9.99 29.67
CA TYR A 3 4.70 -9.08 28.91
C TYR A 3 4.27 -7.63 29.12
N ASP A 4 5.23 -6.72 29.09
CA ASP A 4 4.90 -5.29 29.14
C ASP A 4 4.22 -4.85 27.85
N ASN A 5 4.75 -5.28 26.70
CA ASN A 5 4.23 -4.95 25.39
C ASN A 5 4.13 -6.20 24.52
N ILE A 6 2.98 -6.39 23.90
CA ILE A 6 2.80 -7.41 22.85
C ILE A 6 2.40 -6.72 21.56
N VAL A 7 3.07 -7.11 20.45
CA VAL A 7 2.77 -6.67 19.09
C VAL A 7 2.31 -7.86 18.27
N ILE A 8 1.14 -7.75 17.64
CA ILE A 8 0.58 -8.79 16.78
C ILE A 8 0.87 -8.44 15.33
N GLY A 9 1.51 -9.36 14.62
CA GLY A 9 1.93 -9.22 13.23
C GLY A 9 3.41 -8.90 13.09
N SER A 10 3.91 -9.00 11.85
CA SER A 10 5.31 -8.74 11.47
C SER A 10 5.43 -7.84 10.23
N GLY A 11 4.33 -7.28 9.75
CA GLY A 11 4.30 -6.33 8.64
C GLY A 11 4.83 -4.93 9.02
N ILE A 12 4.75 -3.99 8.09
CA ILE A 12 5.28 -2.61 8.25
C ILE A 12 4.68 -1.91 9.47
N SER A 13 3.36 -2.03 9.71
CA SER A 13 2.72 -1.41 10.87
C SER A 13 3.23 -1.97 12.20
N ALA A 14 3.42 -3.30 12.26
CA ALA A 14 3.99 -3.96 13.44
C ALA A 14 5.44 -3.53 13.68
N LEU A 15 6.24 -3.42 12.62
CA LEU A 15 7.62 -2.91 12.72
C LEU A 15 7.66 -1.48 13.27
N GLY A 16 6.78 -0.59 12.78
CA GLY A 16 6.69 0.77 13.29
C GLY A 16 6.38 0.81 14.79
N CYS A 17 5.47 -0.06 15.27
CA CYS A 17 5.19 -0.20 16.70
C CYS A 17 6.43 -0.66 17.48
N VAL A 18 7.10 -1.70 17.00
CA VAL A 18 8.31 -2.25 17.66
C VAL A 18 9.39 -1.18 17.77
N ILE A 19 9.69 -0.46 16.70
CA ILE A 19 10.69 0.60 16.70
C ILE A 19 10.38 1.66 17.77
N GLY A 20 9.14 2.13 17.84
CA GLY A 20 8.71 3.09 18.84
C GLY A 20 8.74 2.54 20.29
N LEU A 21 8.71 1.23 20.48
CA LEU A 21 8.75 0.59 21.79
C LEU A 21 10.17 0.28 22.26
N LEU A 22 11.13 0.14 21.34
CA LEU A 22 12.53 -0.16 21.69
C LEU A 22 13.16 0.90 22.61
N GLU A 23 12.73 2.16 22.48
CA GLU A 23 13.20 3.26 23.34
C GLU A 23 12.77 3.11 24.81
N SER A 24 11.79 2.26 25.09
CA SER A 24 11.18 2.13 26.43
C SER A 24 11.89 1.15 27.37
N ASN A 25 12.92 0.44 26.92
CA ASN A 25 13.62 -0.63 27.65
C ASN A 25 12.71 -1.70 28.29
N LYS A 26 11.50 -1.91 27.74
CA LYS A 26 10.50 -2.87 28.23
C LYS A 26 10.53 -4.15 27.38
N LYS A 27 10.13 -5.26 28.00
CA LYS A 27 9.98 -6.53 27.27
C LYS A 27 8.94 -6.43 26.17
N ILE A 28 9.35 -6.73 24.96
CA ILE A 28 8.50 -6.76 23.76
C ILE A 28 8.39 -8.19 23.27
N LEU A 29 7.17 -8.70 23.17
CA LEU A 29 6.88 -9.94 22.47
C LEU A 29 6.16 -9.63 21.18
N CYS A 30 6.69 -10.11 20.06
CA CYS A 30 6.02 -10.12 18.77
C CYS A 30 5.38 -11.47 18.52
N ILE A 31 4.11 -11.50 18.13
CA ILE A 31 3.36 -12.72 17.85
C ILE A 31 2.84 -12.63 16.41
N ASP A 32 3.07 -13.68 15.64
CA ASP A 32 2.63 -13.76 14.25
C ASP A 32 1.96 -15.11 13.97
N GLY A 33 0.88 -15.07 13.20
CA GLY A 33 0.19 -16.26 12.70
C GLY A 33 0.90 -16.90 11.51
N SER A 34 2.02 -16.36 11.07
CA SER A 34 2.76 -16.88 9.92
C SER A 34 3.35 -18.26 10.22
N ASP A 35 3.20 -19.14 9.26
CA ASP A 35 3.95 -20.36 9.16
C ASP A 35 5.23 -20.07 8.33
N ASN A 36 6.42 -20.39 8.86
CA ASN A 36 7.68 -20.21 8.15
C ASN A 36 7.85 -21.16 6.95
N THR A 37 6.86 -22.01 6.66
CA THR A 37 6.86 -22.94 5.51
C THR A 37 6.81 -22.23 4.16
N LEU A 38 6.54 -20.91 4.12
CA LEU A 38 6.75 -20.10 2.92
C LEU A 38 8.25 -19.82 2.77
N GLU A 39 8.99 -20.85 2.41
CA GLU A 39 10.38 -20.72 1.98
C GLU A 39 10.51 -19.67 0.88
N SER A 40 11.60 -18.95 0.95
CA SER A 40 12.02 -17.96 -0.05
C SER A 40 11.65 -18.41 -1.46
N PHE A 41 10.97 -17.56 -2.22
CA PHE A 41 10.69 -17.71 -3.65
C PHE A 41 11.97 -17.71 -4.50
N LYS A 42 12.98 -18.50 -4.11
CA LYS A 42 14.28 -18.57 -4.77
C LYS A 42 14.23 -19.12 -6.20
N ASN A 43 13.14 -19.80 -6.58
CA ASN A 43 13.00 -20.45 -7.88
C ASN A 43 11.58 -20.26 -8.45
N ILE A 44 11.18 -19.03 -8.71
CA ILE A 44 10.03 -18.83 -9.62
C ILE A 44 10.62 -18.71 -11.02
N ASP A 45 10.66 -19.81 -11.73
CA ASP A 45 10.74 -19.78 -13.18
C ASP A 45 9.57 -18.94 -13.70
N ASN A 46 9.86 -18.02 -14.63
CA ASN A 46 8.89 -17.06 -15.18
C ASN A 46 7.62 -17.69 -15.80
N GLU A 47 7.54 -19.00 -15.84
CA GLU A 47 6.43 -19.77 -16.42
C GLU A 47 5.29 -20.08 -15.42
N GLU A 48 5.51 -19.99 -14.11
CA GLU A 48 4.48 -20.26 -13.09
C GLU A 48 3.71 -19.02 -12.57
N ILE A 49 3.87 -17.86 -13.19
CA ILE A 49 3.10 -16.69 -12.81
C ILE A 49 1.68 -16.84 -13.33
N VAL A 50 0.80 -17.34 -12.50
CA VAL A 50 -0.64 -17.42 -12.81
C VAL A 50 -1.21 -16.00 -12.70
N PHE A 51 -1.76 -15.51 -13.78
CA PHE A 51 -2.48 -14.24 -13.80
C PHE A 51 -3.98 -14.54 -13.66
N ASP A 52 -4.67 -13.75 -12.86
CA ASP A 52 -6.12 -13.82 -12.77
C ASP A 52 -6.79 -13.29 -14.05
N ASN A 53 -8.12 -13.39 -14.10
CA ASN A 53 -8.92 -12.86 -15.21
C ASN A 53 -8.72 -11.36 -15.46
N ASP A 54 -8.11 -10.65 -14.51
CA ASP A 54 -7.76 -9.23 -14.58
C ASP A 54 -6.31 -8.99 -15.02
N ASN A 55 -5.55 -10.04 -15.37
CA ASN A 55 -4.12 -10.01 -15.71
C ASN A 55 -3.25 -9.38 -14.60
N LEU A 56 -3.64 -9.58 -13.35
CA LEU A 56 -2.79 -9.28 -12.21
C LEU A 56 -2.17 -10.56 -11.70
N PRO A 57 -0.91 -10.52 -11.25
CA PRO A 57 -0.26 -11.71 -10.72
C PRO A 57 -1.04 -12.24 -9.53
N LEU A 58 -1.46 -13.50 -9.61
CA LEU A 58 -2.03 -14.24 -8.50
C LEU A 58 -0.90 -14.73 -7.60
N LYS A 59 -1.04 -14.47 -6.32
CA LYS A 59 -0.13 -14.99 -5.31
C LYS A 59 -0.70 -16.29 -4.77
N LYS A 60 0.11 -17.31 -4.70
CA LYS A 60 -0.26 -18.68 -4.32
C LYS A 60 -0.98 -18.79 -2.95
N ASN A 61 -0.97 -17.75 -2.12
CA ASN A 61 -1.52 -17.73 -0.76
C ASN A 61 -2.48 -16.55 -0.52
N SER A 62 -3.28 -16.16 -1.54
CA SER A 62 -4.35 -15.21 -1.31
C SER A 62 -5.47 -15.85 -0.48
N ILE A 63 -5.93 -15.18 0.57
CA ILE A 63 -7.13 -15.58 1.29
C ILE A 63 -8.33 -15.13 0.47
N THR A 64 -9.12 -16.08 0.00
CA THR A 64 -10.38 -15.78 -0.67
C THR A 64 -11.37 -15.31 0.38
N ALA A 65 -11.73 -14.04 0.37
CA ALA A 65 -12.85 -13.56 1.16
C ALA A 65 -14.15 -14.06 0.51
N LYS A 66 -15.09 -14.59 1.30
CA LYS A 66 -16.42 -14.97 0.79
C LYS A 66 -17.19 -13.71 0.41
N PHE A 67 -17.58 -13.59 -0.85
CA PHE A 67 -18.30 -12.43 -1.36
C PHE A 67 -19.76 -12.74 -1.60
N VAL A 68 -20.62 -11.77 -1.34
CA VAL A 68 -22.07 -11.91 -1.48
C VAL A 68 -22.56 -11.72 -2.89
N ASN A 69 -21.77 -11.13 -3.78
CA ASN A 69 -22.11 -11.09 -5.18
C ASN A 69 -21.79 -12.42 -5.88
N LYS A 70 -22.79 -13.27 -6.05
CA LYS A 70 -22.69 -14.58 -6.69
C LYS A 70 -22.09 -14.56 -8.10
N PHE A 71 -22.04 -13.41 -8.76
CA PHE A 71 -21.69 -13.29 -10.18
C PHE A 71 -20.25 -12.82 -10.45
N ASP A 72 -19.51 -12.35 -9.44
CA ASP A 72 -18.15 -11.85 -9.66
C ASP A 72 -17.30 -12.02 -8.39
N PRO A 73 -16.74 -13.22 -8.15
CA PRO A 73 -15.91 -13.45 -6.98
C PRO A 73 -14.72 -12.49 -7.00
N ILE A 74 -14.56 -11.75 -5.92
CA ILE A 74 -13.43 -10.84 -5.73
C ILE A 74 -12.50 -11.49 -4.71
N GLU A 75 -11.23 -11.54 -5.01
CA GLU A 75 -10.20 -12.03 -4.10
C GLU A 75 -9.46 -10.86 -3.48
N VAL A 76 -9.43 -10.80 -2.16
CA VAL A 76 -8.59 -9.86 -1.42
C VAL A 76 -7.27 -10.53 -1.12
N GLN A 77 -6.20 -10.00 -1.67
CA GLN A 77 -4.87 -10.55 -1.46
C GLN A 77 -4.34 -10.16 -0.09
N GLN A 78 -4.00 -11.16 0.70
CA GLN A 78 -3.25 -11.04 1.94
C GLN A 78 -1.98 -11.87 1.82
N HIS A 79 -0.95 -11.52 2.58
CA HIS A 79 0.28 -12.29 2.58
C HIS A 79 0.58 -12.74 4.02
N PRO A 80 0.19 -13.96 4.40
CA PRO A 80 0.31 -14.45 5.78
C PRO A 80 1.71 -14.94 6.15
N SER A 81 2.76 -14.51 5.46
CA SER A 81 4.13 -14.85 5.76
C SER A 81 4.77 -13.86 6.74
N PHE A 82 5.83 -14.30 7.40
CA PHE A 82 6.68 -13.43 8.21
C PHE A 82 7.18 -12.22 7.39
N GLY A 83 6.88 -11.01 7.86
CA GLY A 83 7.11 -9.75 7.13
C GLY A 83 5.91 -9.27 6.30
N GLY A 84 4.88 -10.10 6.12
CA GLY A 84 3.65 -9.72 5.41
C GLY A 84 3.88 -9.19 4.01
N LEU A 85 3.09 -8.21 3.60
CA LEU A 85 3.16 -7.59 2.26
C LEU A 85 4.50 -6.89 1.95
N SER A 86 5.34 -6.61 2.95
CA SER A 86 6.65 -5.99 2.71
C SER A 86 7.62 -6.89 1.93
N ASN A 87 7.34 -8.18 1.85
CA ASN A 87 8.14 -9.12 1.07
C ASN A 87 7.90 -9.01 -0.45
N ILE A 88 6.76 -8.41 -0.85
CA ILE A 88 6.21 -8.51 -2.20
C ILE A 88 5.53 -7.23 -2.65
N TRP A 89 6.21 -6.11 -2.51
CA TRP A 89 5.71 -4.77 -2.86
C TRP A 89 6.60 -4.07 -3.89
N GLY A 90 6.16 -2.94 -4.41
CA GLY A 90 6.89 -2.20 -5.44
C GLY A 90 7.98 -1.27 -4.92
N ALA A 91 8.37 -1.33 -3.66
CA ALA A 91 9.37 -0.45 -3.03
C ALA A 91 9.01 1.04 -2.99
N LYS A 92 7.83 1.43 -3.48
CA LYS A 92 7.46 2.83 -3.60
C LYS A 92 7.03 3.43 -2.27
N CYS A 93 7.73 4.47 -1.82
CA CYS A 93 7.46 5.22 -0.61
C CYS A 93 7.28 6.69 -0.92
N LEU A 94 6.13 7.24 -0.55
CA LEU A 94 5.86 8.66 -0.68
C LEU A 94 5.21 9.16 0.59
N ARG A 95 5.66 10.32 1.09
CA ARG A 95 4.98 11.02 2.19
C ARG A 95 3.59 11.44 1.73
N LEU A 96 2.65 11.50 2.63
CA LEU A 96 1.41 12.21 2.39
C LEU A 96 1.68 13.72 2.32
N PHE A 97 0.93 14.43 1.49
CA PHE A 97 1.02 15.89 1.39
C PHE A 97 0.44 16.56 2.63
N LYS A 98 0.92 17.76 2.95
CA LYS A 98 0.43 18.51 4.12
C LYS A 98 -1.08 18.69 4.11
N ASN A 99 -1.65 19.02 2.96
CA ASN A 99 -3.10 19.22 2.79
C ASN A 99 -3.94 17.93 2.95
N GLN A 100 -3.33 16.75 2.90
CA GLN A 100 -4.04 15.50 3.17
C GLN A 100 -4.28 15.29 4.67
N PHE A 101 -3.59 16.05 5.53
CA PHE A 101 -3.80 16.04 6.98
C PHE A 101 -4.88 17.01 7.46
N ASP A 102 -5.44 17.86 6.57
CA ASP A 102 -6.46 18.83 6.96
C ASP A 102 -7.72 18.14 7.53
N GLU A 103 -8.01 16.92 7.08
CA GLU A 103 -9.13 16.10 7.54
C GLU A 103 -8.72 15.07 8.62
N TRP A 104 -7.44 15.06 9.01
CA TRP A 104 -6.94 14.10 10.01
C TRP A 104 -6.91 14.74 11.39
N PRO A 105 -7.19 13.99 12.47
CA PRO A 105 -7.07 14.50 13.83
C PRO A 105 -5.61 14.69 14.29
N ILE A 106 -4.64 14.35 13.46
CA ILE A 106 -3.20 14.51 13.69
C ILE A 106 -2.65 15.45 12.63
N SER A 107 -1.90 16.46 13.03
CA SER A 107 -1.29 17.41 12.11
C SER A 107 -0.06 16.83 11.40
N TYR A 108 0.26 17.37 10.22
CA TYR A 108 1.50 17.01 9.52
C TYR A 108 2.75 17.23 10.40
N HIS A 109 2.79 18.29 11.22
CA HIS A 109 3.91 18.58 12.09
C HIS A 109 4.19 17.49 13.14
N GLU A 110 3.12 16.88 13.67
CA GLU A 110 3.26 15.78 14.64
C GLU A 110 3.87 14.53 14.00
N ILE A 111 3.65 14.32 12.70
CA ILE A 111 4.10 13.13 11.96
C ILE A 111 5.44 13.33 11.25
N ALA A 112 5.79 14.55 10.87
CA ALA A 112 6.93 14.84 9.99
C ALA A 112 8.25 14.17 10.44
N LYS A 113 8.56 14.21 11.73
CA LYS A 113 9.76 13.57 12.29
C LYS A 113 9.80 12.05 12.11
N TYR A 114 8.62 11.42 12.12
CA TYR A 114 8.52 9.96 11.94
C TYR A 114 8.71 9.54 10.49
N TYR A 115 8.35 10.41 9.53
CA TYR A 115 8.68 10.15 8.12
C TYR A 115 10.19 10.04 7.93
N GLU A 116 10.99 10.97 8.47
CA GLU A 116 12.45 10.92 8.37
C GLU A 116 13.03 9.64 8.97
N THR A 117 12.51 9.22 10.13
CA THR A 117 12.91 7.97 10.79
C THR A 117 12.59 6.75 9.90
N CYS A 118 11.37 6.67 9.38
CA CYS A 118 10.96 5.55 8.51
C CYS A 118 11.77 5.51 7.21
N GLU A 119 11.96 6.67 6.57
CA GLU A 119 12.72 6.79 5.33
C GLU A 119 14.19 6.38 5.50
N LYS A 120 14.80 6.75 6.64
CA LYS A 120 16.15 6.31 6.99
C LYS A 120 16.23 4.80 7.19
N ILE A 121 15.28 4.21 7.93
CA ILE A 121 15.23 2.76 8.18
C ILE A 121 15.02 1.98 6.89
N MET A 122 14.14 2.48 6.02
CA MET A 122 13.79 1.85 4.75
C MET A 122 14.77 2.20 3.63
N ASN A 123 15.77 3.02 3.91
CA ASN A 123 16.73 3.52 2.92
C ASN A 123 16.04 4.12 1.70
N VAL A 124 15.06 5.01 1.91
CA VAL A 124 14.30 5.65 0.84
C VAL A 124 15.15 6.71 0.16
N SER A 125 15.12 6.75 -1.18
CA SER A 125 15.81 7.78 -1.96
C SER A 125 15.03 9.09 -2.00
N HIS A 126 15.75 10.21 -1.95
CA HIS A 126 15.20 11.55 -2.13
C HIS A 126 16.01 12.34 -3.14
N TYR A 127 15.34 13.13 -3.98
CA TYR A 127 15.95 13.86 -5.08
C TYR A 127 15.64 15.35 -4.98
N ASN A 128 16.47 16.18 -5.57
CA ASN A 128 16.25 17.61 -5.66
C ASN A 128 15.27 17.94 -6.80
N ASP A 129 13.99 17.71 -6.57
CA ASP A 129 12.91 17.93 -7.52
C ASP A 129 11.71 18.66 -6.87
N GLU A 130 10.66 18.92 -7.66
CA GLU A 130 9.45 19.61 -7.20
C GLU A 130 8.73 18.84 -6.08
N LEU A 131 8.73 17.48 -6.15
CA LEU A 131 8.09 16.66 -5.14
C LEU A 131 8.79 16.77 -3.78
N SER A 132 10.11 16.84 -3.70
CA SER A 132 10.82 17.02 -2.42
C SER A 132 10.43 18.32 -1.73
N LYS A 133 10.25 19.38 -2.50
CA LYS A 133 9.80 20.68 -1.95
C LYS A 133 8.38 20.60 -1.39
N GLU A 134 7.48 20.04 -2.17
CA GLU A 134 6.05 19.92 -1.81
C GLU A 134 5.83 18.97 -0.62
N LEU A 135 6.59 17.87 -0.56
CA LEU A 135 6.55 16.90 0.53
C LEU A 135 7.27 17.38 1.81
N GLY A 136 7.87 18.55 1.79
CA GLY A 136 8.60 19.09 2.94
C GLY A 136 9.81 18.24 3.34
N VAL A 137 10.50 17.66 2.35
CA VAL A 137 11.71 16.86 2.58
C VAL A 137 12.86 17.76 3.01
N ASN A 138 13.55 17.41 4.10
CA ASN A 138 14.72 18.14 4.56
C ASN A 138 15.84 18.05 3.51
N LYS A 139 16.45 19.18 3.17
CA LYS A 139 17.55 19.24 2.18
C LYS A 139 18.73 18.35 2.55
N ASN A 140 18.98 18.14 3.84
CA ASN A 140 20.09 17.34 4.34
C ASN A 140 19.95 15.83 4.06
N ILE A 141 18.74 15.34 3.75
CA ILE A 141 18.49 13.94 3.41
C ILE A 141 18.35 13.70 1.91
N ILE A 142 18.46 14.75 1.10
CA ILE A 142 18.45 14.61 -0.35
C ILE A 142 19.73 13.90 -0.79
N ASN A 143 19.56 12.81 -1.50
CA ASN A 143 20.62 11.90 -1.89
C ASN A 143 20.35 11.34 -3.28
N ASP A 144 21.20 11.67 -4.23
CA ASP A 144 21.09 11.23 -5.62
C ASP A 144 21.77 9.86 -5.89
N SER A 145 22.19 9.15 -4.85
CA SER A 145 22.94 7.88 -4.99
C SER A 145 22.23 6.80 -5.80
N LYS A 146 20.92 6.90 -5.95
CA LYS A 146 20.08 5.95 -6.69
C LYS A 146 19.56 6.50 -8.02
N ILE A 147 20.07 7.64 -8.49
CA ILE A 147 19.58 8.29 -9.72
C ILE A 147 19.80 7.41 -10.96
N GLU A 148 20.80 6.53 -10.93
CA GLU A 148 21.09 5.59 -11.99
C GLU A 148 20.04 4.46 -12.11
N LEU A 149 19.18 4.31 -11.11
CA LEU A 149 18.02 3.42 -11.23
C LEU A 149 16.98 3.91 -12.24
N TYR A 150 17.06 5.16 -12.73
CA TYR A 150 16.08 5.74 -13.64
C TYR A 150 16.66 5.89 -15.04
N SER A 151 15.79 5.69 -16.06
CA SER A 151 16.19 5.86 -17.46
C SER A 151 16.50 7.33 -17.79
N ASN A 152 17.33 7.56 -18.80
CA ASN A 152 17.60 8.91 -19.31
C ASN A 152 16.34 9.60 -19.83
N PHE A 153 15.43 8.83 -20.43
CA PHE A 153 14.12 9.33 -20.85
C PHE A 153 13.36 9.98 -19.66
N ILE A 154 13.25 9.28 -18.53
CA ILE A 154 12.56 9.80 -17.35
C ILE A 154 13.28 11.02 -16.76
N LYS A 155 14.60 10.97 -16.65
CA LYS A 155 15.39 12.11 -16.17
C LYS A 155 15.15 13.35 -17.05
N THR A 156 15.08 13.19 -18.37
CA THR A 156 14.79 14.26 -19.34
C THR A 156 13.34 14.71 -19.23
N PHE A 157 12.40 13.79 -19.14
CA PHE A 157 10.97 14.06 -19.00
C PHE A 157 10.69 14.96 -17.79
N ILE A 158 11.27 14.67 -16.63
CA ILE A 158 11.12 15.48 -15.40
C ILE A 158 11.77 16.87 -15.56
N LYS A 159 12.92 16.97 -16.23
CA LYS A 159 13.63 18.24 -16.43
C LYS A 159 12.94 19.21 -17.40
N GLN A 160 12.00 18.76 -18.20
CA GLN A 160 11.32 19.60 -19.20
C GLN A 160 10.52 20.78 -18.58
N LYS A 161 10.36 20.86 -17.25
CA LYS A 161 9.74 21.99 -16.49
C LYS A 161 8.45 22.57 -17.10
N LYS A 162 7.65 21.71 -17.70
CA LYS A 162 6.41 22.09 -18.37
C LYS A 162 5.17 21.72 -17.55
N SER A 163 5.35 21.45 -16.25
CA SER A 163 4.21 21.11 -15.40
C SER A 163 3.16 22.20 -15.47
N PRO A 164 1.92 21.88 -15.78
CA PRO A 164 0.82 22.79 -15.52
C PRO A 164 0.85 23.21 -14.05
N ALA A 165 0.47 24.43 -13.75
CA ALA A 165 0.53 25.01 -12.39
C ALA A 165 -0.10 24.17 -11.26
N ASN A 166 -0.81 23.10 -11.62
CA ASN A 166 -1.53 22.22 -10.69
C ASN A 166 -0.90 20.85 -10.50
N PHE A 167 0.31 20.58 -11.04
CA PHE A 167 0.96 19.28 -10.93
C PHE A 167 2.41 19.42 -10.46
N ASN A 168 2.80 18.57 -9.53
CA ASN A 168 4.17 18.36 -9.10
C ASN A 168 4.69 17.05 -9.69
N ILE A 169 5.89 17.09 -10.26
CA ILE A 169 6.52 15.95 -10.92
C ILE A 169 7.90 15.71 -10.34
N GLY A 170 8.22 14.45 -10.11
CA GLY A 170 9.55 14.06 -9.66
C GLY A 170 9.82 12.58 -9.86
N LEU A 171 11.03 12.16 -9.49
CA LEU A 171 11.41 10.75 -9.51
C LEU A 171 10.64 9.97 -8.44
N THR A 172 10.34 8.70 -8.69
CA THR A 172 9.73 7.81 -7.71
C THR A 172 10.66 7.61 -6.52
N ARG A 173 10.15 7.70 -5.30
CA ARG A 173 10.93 7.40 -4.07
C ARG A 173 10.90 5.91 -3.83
N LEU A 174 12.07 5.29 -3.78
CA LEU A 174 12.21 3.84 -3.72
C LEU A 174 12.99 3.38 -2.49
N ALA A 175 12.41 2.42 -1.76
CA ALA A 175 13.05 1.68 -0.68
C ALA A 175 13.82 0.47 -1.26
N LEU A 176 14.77 0.75 -2.16
CA LEU A 176 15.61 -0.23 -2.85
C LEU A 176 17.09 0.06 -2.58
N ASP A 177 17.91 -0.99 -2.56
CA ASP A 177 19.36 -0.83 -2.61
C ASP A 177 19.81 -0.27 -3.96
N SER A 178 20.88 0.51 -3.99
CA SER A 178 21.48 1.06 -5.21
C SER A 178 22.01 -0.03 -6.17
N LYS A 179 22.31 -1.22 -5.65
CA LYS A 179 22.76 -2.37 -6.43
C LYS A 179 21.64 -3.05 -7.23
N CYS A 180 20.38 -2.60 -7.08
CA CYS A 180 19.25 -3.20 -7.78
C CYS A 180 19.45 -3.17 -9.31
N TYR A 181 19.46 -4.34 -9.95
CA TYR A 181 19.61 -4.49 -11.40
C TYR A 181 18.29 -4.45 -12.19
N LYS A 182 17.19 -4.07 -11.52
CA LYS A 182 15.87 -3.78 -12.15
C LYS A 182 15.24 -4.98 -12.86
N CYS A 183 15.26 -6.15 -12.24
CA CYS A 183 14.66 -7.36 -12.82
C CYS A 183 13.13 -7.30 -12.95
N GLY A 184 12.45 -6.33 -12.30
CA GLY A 184 10.99 -6.17 -12.37
C GLY A 184 10.18 -7.14 -11.51
N ASN A 185 10.82 -7.97 -10.68
CA ASN A 185 10.16 -9.05 -9.91
C ASN A 185 9.73 -8.66 -8.49
N CYS A 186 9.77 -7.38 -8.11
CA CYS A 186 9.52 -6.96 -6.73
C CYS A 186 8.18 -7.46 -6.14
N PHE A 187 7.12 -7.57 -6.96
CA PHE A 187 5.83 -8.10 -6.50
C PHE A 187 5.81 -9.62 -6.25
N PHE A 188 6.87 -10.32 -6.62
CA PHE A 188 7.02 -11.76 -6.39
C PHE A 188 8.07 -12.07 -5.32
N GLY A 189 8.72 -11.04 -4.79
CA GLY A 189 9.86 -11.11 -3.91
C GLY A 189 11.16 -10.71 -4.63
N CYS A 190 12.13 -10.26 -3.85
CA CYS A 190 13.43 -9.87 -4.38
C CYS A 190 14.44 -11.00 -4.14
N PRO A 191 14.98 -11.67 -5.19
CA PRO A 191 15.90 -12.77 -5.01
C PRO A 191 17.22 -12.34 -4.35
N GLU A 192 17.62 -11.07 -4.54
CA GLU A 192 18.86 -10.49 -4.03
C GLU A 192 18.69 -9.68 -2.75
N ASN A 193 17.49 -9.64 -2.17
CA ASN A 193 17.16 -8.84 -0.98
C ASN A 193 17.46 -7.34 -1.12
N TYR A 194 17.44 -6.77 -2.32
CA TYR A 194 17.60 -5.32 -2.55
C TYR A 194 16.34 -4.53 -2.20
N LEU A 195 15.22 -5.21 -2.07
CA LEU A 195 13.94 -4.64 -1.66
C LEU A 195 13.84 -4.60 -0.15
N PHE A 196 13.59 -3.42 0.44
CA PHE A 196 13.30 -3.35 1.86
C PHE A 196 12.14 -4.29 2.23
N ASN A 197 12.37 -5.12 3.25
CA ASN A 197 11.35 -5.98 3.84
C ASN A 197 11.48 -5.98 5.37
N THR A 198 10.38 -6.16 6.05
CA THR A 198 10.36 -6.16 7.51
C THR A 198 10.91 -7.44 8.11
N LYS A 199 10.86 -8.54 7.37
CA LYS A 199 11.39 -9.84 7.80
C LYS A 199 12.87 -9.75 8.21
N ASP A 200 13.70 -9.14 7.36
CA ASP A 200 15.13 -9.00 7.64
C ASP A 200 15.38 -8.09 8.83
N TYR A 201 14.58 -7.02 8.98
CA TYR A 201 14.68 -6.14 10.12
C TYR A 201 14.29 -6.85 11.43
N PHE A 202 13.18 -7.60 11.45
CA PHE A 202 12.77 -8.41 12.60
C PHE A 202 13.82 -9.46 12.96
N ASN A 203 14.38 -10.18 11.98
CA ASN A 203 15.44 -11.14 12.21
C ASN A 203 16.65 -10.50 12.90
N ASN A 204 17.03 -9.28 12.50
CA ASN A 204 18.12 -8.55 13.14
C ASN A 204 17.79 -8.21 14.62
N LEU A 205 16.55 -7.78 14.91
CA LEU A 205 16.11 -7.49 16.27
C LEU A 205 16.08 -8.75 17.16
N ILE A 206 15.63 -9.87 16.61
CA ILE A 206 15.58 -11.19 17.29
C ILE A 206 17.00 -11.65 17.60
N ASN A 207 17.90 -11.62 16.62
CA ASN A 207 19.30 -12.05 16.79
C ASN A 207 20.07 -11.19 17.81
N LYS A 208 19.67 -9.92 17.97
CA LYS A 208 20.23 -9.03 18.99
C LYS A 208 19.53 -9.14 20.35
N ASN A 209 18.60 -10.07 20.52
CA ASN A 209 17.79 -10.23 21.74
C ASN A 209 17.05 -8.95 22.17
N GLN A 210 16.70 -8.07 21.23
CA GLN A 210 15.96 -6.83 21.49
C GLN A 210 14.46 -7.08 21.62
N ILE A 211 13.95 -8.17 21.00
CA ILE A 211 12.56 -8.62 21.07
C ILE A 211 12.50 -10.14 21.20
N GLU A 212 11.43 -10.65 21.80
CA GLU A 212 11.02 -12.04 21.68
C GLU A 212 10.06 -12.19 20.48
N TYR A 213 10.12 -13.33 19.77
CA TYR A 213 9.22 -13.61 18.65
C TYR A 213 8.61 -15.02 18.76
N LYS A 214 7.28 -15.07 18.64
CA LYS A 214 6.52 -16.33 18.59
C LYS A 214 5.74 -16.43 17.30
N LYS A 215 6.03 -17.46 16.51
CA LYS A 215 5.33 -17.79 15.26
C LYS A 215 4.18 -18.76 15.48
N ASN A 216 3.37 -18.96 14.46
CA ASN A 216 2.25 -19.91 14.43
C ASN A 216 1.23 -19.71 15.54
N LEU A 217 1.01 -18.47 15.97
CA LEU A 217 -0.03 -18.12 16.94
C LEU A 217 -1.01 -17.13 16.30
N ILE A 218 -2.20 -17.60 15.98
CA ILE A 218 -3.25 -16.79 15.33
C ILE A 218 -4.14 -16.21 16.43
N LEU A 219 -3.97 -14.92 16.72
CA LEU A 219 -4.82 -14.23 17.68
C LEU A 219 -6.27 -14.18 17.16
N GLU A 220 -7.20 -14.77 17.89
CA GLU A 220 -8.63 -14.76 17.60
C GLU A 220 -9.33 -13.58 18.27
N LYS A 221 -9.08 -13.41 19.57
CA LYS A 221 -9.64 -12.33 20.40
C LYS A 221 -8.75 -12.03 21.59
N PHE A 222 -8.99 -10.91 22.22
CA PHE A 222 -8.42 -10.54 23.52
C PHE A 222 -9.53 -10.22 24.54
N ILE A 223 -9.21 -10.39 25.81
CA ILE A 223 -10.12 -10.09 26.92
C ILE A 223 -9.41 -9.12 27.86
N LEU A 224 -10.08 -8.00 28.16
CA LEU A 224 -9.58 -7.03 29.13
C LEU A 224 -9.90 -7.54 30.54
N LYS A 225 -8.86 -7.71 31.37
CA LYS A 225 -8.96 -8.12 32.78
C LYS A 225 -8.24 -7.09 33.62
N ASP A 226 -8.95 -6.36 34.45
CA ASP A 226 -8.42 -5.33 35.37
C ASP A 226 -7.22 -4.54 34.80
N SER A 227 -6.00 -5.01 35.06
CA SER A 227 -4.75 -4.40 34.65
C SER A 227 -4.03 -5.11 33.48
N LEU A 228 -4.55 -6.24 33.01
CA LEU A 228 -3.94 -7.10 32.00
C LEU A 228 -4.88 -7.38 30.82
N ILE A 229 -4.29 -7.73 29.71
CA ILE A 229 -4.98 -8.16 28.50
C ILE A 229 -4.65 -9.63 28.28
N GLU A 230 -5.65 -10.50 28.36
CA GLU A 230 -5.51 -11.92 28.04
C GLU A 230 -5.67 -12.14 26.54
N LEU A 231 -4.77 -12.91 25.93
CA LEU A 231 -4.80 -13.24 24.51
C LEU A 231 -5.29 -14.66 24.29
N ASN A 232 -6.30 -14.84 23.43
CA ASN A 232 -6.87 -16.13 23.07
C ASN A 232 -6.53 -16.43 21.59
N PHE A 233 -5.90 -17.59 21.38
CA PHE A 233 -5.43 -18.01 20.06
C PHE A 233 -6.34 -19.07 19.45
N LYS A 234 -6.62 -18.96 18.15
CA LYS A 234 -7.47 -19.89 17.40
C LYS A 234 -6.86 -21.30 17.34
N ASN A 235 -5.55 -21.39 17.20
CA ASN A 235 -4.81 -22.63 16.99
C ASN A 235 -4.03 -23.11 18.22
N SER A 236 -4.22 -22.50 19.39
CA SER A 236 -3.55 -22.89 20.64
C SER A 236 -4.34 -22.45 21.85
N GLN A 237 -5.41 -23.18 22.15
CA GLN A 237 -6.37 -22.81 23.23
C GLN A 237 -5.75 -22.86 24.64
N ASP A 238 -4.75 -23.71 24.86
CA ASP A 238 -4.07 -23.84 26.15
C ASP A 238 -2.98 -22.78 26.39
N THR A 239 -2.64 -21.99 25.36
CA THR A 239 -1.61 -20.98 25.49
C THR A 239 -2.16 -19.72 26.15
N LYS A 240 -1.75 -19.50 27.43
CA LYS A 240 -2.12 -18.30 28.19
C LYS A 240 -1.01 -17.27 28.17
N ILE A 241 -1.22 -16.18 27.43
CA ILE A 241 -0.32 -15.03 27.32
C ILE A 241 -1.07 -13.78 27.76
N PHE A 242 -0.42 -12.96 28.56
CA PHE A 242 -0.98 -11.72 29.09
C PHE A 242 -0.09 -10.54 28.72
N ALA A 243 -0.70 -9.41 28.42
CA ALA A 243 -0.02 -8.16 28.10
C ALA A 243 -0.47 -7.03 29.02
N LYS A 244 0.43 -6.11 29.36
CA LYS A 244 0.04 -4.79 29.91
C LYS A 244 -0.42 -3.85 28.80
N LYS A 245 0.18 -3.97 27.59
CA LYS A 245 -0.18 -3.20 26.39
C LYS A 245 -0.18 -4.13 25.19
N LEU A 246 -1.23 -4.02 24.36
CA LEU A 246 -1.41 -4.79 23.14
C LEU A 246 -1.43 -3.83 21.93
N PHE A 247 -0.63 -4.14 20.92
CA PHE A 247 -0.58 -3.44 19.64
C PHE A 247 -0.93 -4.44 18.54
N ILE A 248 -1.88 -4.09 17.68
CA ILE A 248 -2.38 -5.00 16.64
C ILE A 248 -2.02 -4.44 15.27
N GLY A 249 -1.04 -5.06 14.61
CA GLY A 249 -0.55 -4.75 13.28
C GLY A 249 -0.73 -5.92 12.30
N ALA A 250 -1.86 -6.64 12.39
CA ALA A 250 -2.14 -7.86 11.63
C ALA A 250 -2.73 -7.62 10.22
N GLY A 251 -2.67 -6.38 9.74
CA GLY A 251 -3.34 -5.93 8.51
C GLY A 251 -4.82 -5.63 8.74
N PRO A 252 -5.47 -4.84 7.86
CA PRO A 252 -6.78 -4.25 8.15
C PRO A 252 -7.88 -5.28 8.42
N ILE A 253 -7.95 -6.35 7.63
CA ILE A 253 -9.01 -7.35 7.75
C ILE A 253 -8.85 -8.17 9.04
N GLN A 254 -7.65 -8.69 9.31
CA GLN A 254 -7.43 -9.49 10.53
C GLN A 254 -7.52 -8.64 11.79
N THR A 255 -7.01 -7.41 11.76
CA THR A 255 -7.17 -6.45 12.86
C THR A 255 -8.66 -6.21 13.14
N SER A 256 -9.48 -6.01 12.09
CA SER A 256 -10.92 -5.83 12.23
C SER A 256 -11.59 -7.06 12.87
N ASN A 257 -11.25 -8.25 12.39
CA ASN A 257 -11.80 -9.51 12.93
C ASN A 257 -11.45 -9.72 14.40
N ILE A 258 -10.18 -9.50 14.78
CA ILE A 258 -9.73 -9.59 16.17
C ILE A 258 -10.53 -8.63 17.07
N ILE A 259 -10.71 -7.39 16.62
CA ILE A 259 -11.44 -6.38 17.39
C ILE A 259 -12.93 -6.71 17.50
N MET A 260 -13.56 -7.13 16.40
CA MET A 260 -14.97 -7.54 16.39
C MET A 260 -15.21 -8.71 17.33
N ASN A 261 -14.32 -9.70 17.34
CA ASN A 261 -14.42 -10.84 18.25
C ASN A 261 -14.19 -10.48 19.73
N SER A 262 -13.34 -9.48 19.99
CA SER A 262 -12.94 -9.10 21.35
C SER A 262 -13.94 -8.17 22.02
N MET A 263 -14.58 -7.29 21.25
CA MET A 263 -15.38 -6.19 21.84
C MET A 263 -16.87 -6.49 21.93
N ASN A 264 -17.30 -7.68 21.57
CA ASN A 264 -18.70 -8.18 21.65
C ASN A 264 -19.73 -7.16 21.09
N LYS A 265 -19.39 -6.48 19.99
CA LYS A 265 -20.22 -5.43 19.39
C LYS A 265 -20.92 -5.92 18.13
N GLU A 266 -22.21 -5.65 18.06
CA GLU A 266 -23.12 -6.07 16.98
C GLU A 266 -23.02 -5.16 15.72
N ARG A 267 -21.83 -4.66 15.40
CA ARG A 267 -21.71 -3.70 14.30
C ARG A 267 -20.83 -4.19 13.17
N ASN A 268 -21.31 -3.91 11.97
CA ASN A 268 -20.51 -4.02 10.76
C ASN A 268 -19.42 -2.95 10.73
N LEU A 269 -18.25 -3.27 10.15
CA LEU A 269 -17.17 -2.33 9.96
C LEU A 269 -17.04 -1.96 8.48
N ASN A 270 -16.93 -0.67 8.18
CA ASN A 270 -16.63 -0.20 6.84
C ASN A 270 -15.15 -0.42 6.55
N LEU A 271 -14.83 -0.81 5.32
CA LEU A 271 -13.47 -0.95 4.85
C LEU A 271 -13.31 -0.11 3.59
N ALA A 272 -12.33 0.76 3.57
CA ALA A 272 -12.01 1.61 2.43
C ALA A 272 -10.79 1.10 1.67
N GLU A 273 -10.71 1.44 0.41
CA GLU A 273 -9.59 1.12 -0.46
C GLU A 273 -9.22 2.30 -1.35
N SER A 274 -7.94 2.60 -1.47
CA SER A 274 -7.43 3.45 -2.54
C SER A 274 -7.33 2.64 -3.82
N GLN A 275 -8.31 2.80 -4.71
CA GLN A 275 -8.47 1.97 -5.89
C GLN A 275 -7.37 2.23 -6.94
N ASN A 276 -6.73 1.18 -7.43
CA ASN A 276 -5.76 1.29 -8.52
C ASN A 276 -6.43 1.51 -9.88
N TYR A 277 -5.80 2.35 -10.71
CA TYR A 277 -6.10 2.45 -12.13
C TYR A 277 -4.84 2.40 -12.99
N PHE A 278 -4.99 1.95 -14.22
CA PHE A 278 -3.95 1.86 -15.23
C PHE A 278 -4.46 2.46 -16.53
N VAL A 279 -3.79 3.48 -17.03
CA VAL A 279 -4.12 4.12 -18.30
C VAL A 279 -2.90 4.07 -19.20
N PRO A 280 -2.88 3.27 -20.27
CA PRO A 280 -1.84 3.33 -21.28
C PRO A 280 -1.84 4.71 -21.94
N CYS A 281 -0.66 5.29 -22.11
CA CYS A 281 -0.45 6.60 -22.71
C CYS A 281 0.55 6.49 -23.85
N PHE A 282 0.24 7.04 -25.01
CA PHE A 282 1.14 7.07 -26.15
C PHE A 282 1.99 8.33 -26.13
N TYR A 283 3.31 8.17 -26.17
CA TYR A 283 4.26 9.26 -26.22
C TYR A 283 4.67 9.57 -27.67
N TYR A 284 4.48 10.82 -28.11
CA TYR A 284 4.80 11.27 -29.47
C TYR A 284 6.00 12.23 -29.53
N GLY A 285 6.66 12.53 -28.41
CA GLY A 285 7.85 13.36 -28.37
C GLY A 285 9.05 12.73 -29.09
N LYS A 286 10.05 13.56 -29.47
CA LYS A 286 11.24 13.11 -30.21
C LYS A 286 12.24 12.36 -29.32
N ASP A 287 12.35 12.69 -28.04
CA ASP A 287 13.40 12.25 -27.12
C ASP A 287 13.07 10.90 -26.44
N PHE A 288 12.45 9.98 -27.18
CA PHE A 288 12.07 8.70 -26.63
C PHE A 288 13.23 7.69 -26.70
N ASP A 289 13.69 7.23 -25.55
CA ASP A 289 14.66 6.14 -25.44
C ASP A 289 13.94 4.81 -25.23
N SER A 290 14.12 3.87 -26.15
CA SER A 290 13.52 2.54 -26.09
C SER A 290 14.23 1.58 -25.11
N ASN A 291 15.39 1.96 -24.60
CA ASN A 291 16.18 1.14 -23.66
C ASN A 291 15.75 1.36 -22.20
N ILE A 292 14.46 1.54 -21.97
CA ILE A 292 13.91 1.74 -20.63
C ILE A 292 13.84 0.40 -19.91
N ASN A 293 14.51 0.32 -18.76
CA ASN A 293 14.51 -0.87 -17.93
C ASN A 293 13.15 -1.04 -17.20
N ASN A 294 12.72 -2.27 -17.04
CA ASN A 294 11.50 -2.59 -16.32
C ASN A 294 11.66 -2.29 -14.81
N GLN A 295 10.93 -1.30 -14.31
CA GLN A 295 10.81 -1.09 -12.87
C GLN A 295 9.41 -1.43 -12.39
N THR A 296 9.33 -2.18 -11.28
CA THR A 296 8.04 -2.60 -10.74
C THR A 296 7.23 -1.42 -10.20
N ALA A 297 7.89 -0.43 -9.60
CA ALA A 297 7.22 0.69 -8.91
C ALA A 297 6.81 1.84 -9.84
N GLY A 298 7.36 1.92 -11.04
CA GLY A 298 7.30 3.09 -11.89
C GLY A 298 8.52 4.00 -11.71
N ASP A 299 8.70 4.92 -12.65
CA ASP A 299 9.93 5.71 -12.76
C ASP A 299 9.75 7.16 -12.32
N ALA A 300 8.58 7.77 -12.58
CA ALA A 300 8.25 9.12 -12.18
C ALA A 300 6.92 9.17 -11.46
N GLU A 301 6.80 10.08 -10.50
CA GLU A 301 5.56 10.36 -9.78
C GLU A 301 5.00 11.69 -10.24
N ILE A 302 3.70 11.72 -10.47
CA ILE A 302 2.97 12.92 -10.84
C ILE A 302 1.78 13.06 -9.91
N ILE A 303 1.67 14.20 -9.26
CA ILE A 303 0.65 14.45 -8.27
C ILE A 303 0.04 15.84 -8.50
N SER A 304 -1.27 15.93 -8.52
CA SER A 304 -1.93 17.23 -8.54
C SER A 304 -1.73 17.95 -7.22
N SER A 305 -1.39 19.25 -7.26
CA SER A 305 -1.18 20.08 -6.08
C SER A 305 -2.46 20.37 -5.32
N LYS A 306 -3.62 20.21 -5.96
CA LYS A 306 -4.96 20.46 -5.39
C LYS A 306 -5.89 19.29 -5.71
N ASN A 307 -6.92 19.14 -4.89
CA ASN A 307 -8.02 18.24 -5.21
C ASN A 307 -8.64 18.63 -6.55
N ILE A 308 -8.78 17.64 -7.42
CA ILE A 308 -9.41 17.83 -8.72
C ILE A 308 -10.93 17.82 -8.50
N LYS A 309 -11.60 18.86 -8.99
CA LYS A 309 -13.07 18.92 -8.96
C LYS A 309 -13.64 17.66 -9.62
N HIS A 310 -14.78 17.19 -9.12
CA HIS A 310 -15.56 16.07 -9.66
C HIS A 310 -15.06 14.65 -9.35
N ASN A 311 -14.99 14.29 -8.04
CA ASN A 311 -15.03 12.90 -7.58
C ASN A 311 -13.74 12.06 -7.67
N ILE A 312 -12.55 12.64 -7.84
CA ILE A 312 -11.31 11.86 -7.78
C ILE A 312 -10.32 12.30 -6.69
N GLY A 313 -10.61 13.41 -6.00
CA GLY A 313 -9.69 13.97 -5.02
C GLY A 313 -8.39 14.42 -5.68
N GLN A 314 -7.27 14.13 -5.06
CA GLN A 314 -5.95 14.42 -5.61
C GLN A 314 -5.59 13.36 -6.66
N LEU A 315 -5.28 13.79 -7.90
CA LEU A 315 -4.79 12.87 -8.91
C LEU A 315 -3.35 12.45 -8.58
N TYR A 316 -3.13 11.17 -8.51
CA TYR A 316 -1.84 10.58 -8.23
C TYR A 316 -1.58 9.43 -9.21
N PHE A 317 -0.45 9.45 -9.90
CA PHE A 317 0.00 8.34 -10.73
C PHE A 317 1.51 8.31 -10.92
N SER A 318 2.02 7.12 -11.25
CA SER A 318 3.41 6.91 -11.67
C SER A 318 3.46 6.66 -13.17
N ILE A 319 4.48 7.14 -13.82
CA ILE A 319 4.85 6.68 -15.16
C ILE A 319 5.54 5.33 -15.00
N LYS A 320 4.92 4.30 -15.55
CA LYS A 320 5.45 2.94 -15.53
C LYS A 320 5.69 2.46 -16.95
N TYR A 321 6.92 2.10 -17.26
CA TYR A 321 7.27 1.50 -18.53
C TYR A 321 7.41 -0.01 -18.38
N ASP A 322 6.36 -0.74 -18.70
CA ASP A 322 6.28 -2.19 -18.56
C ASP A 322 5.76 -2.80 -19.88
N GLN A 323 6.67 -3.14 -20.75
CA GLN A 323 6.35 -3.68 -22.07
C GLN A 323 5.71 -5.08 -22.01
N LYS A 324 6.04 -5.88 -20.98
CA LYS A 324 5.46 -7.21 -20.80
C LYS A 324 3.98 -7.08 -20.45
N LEU A 325 3.67 -6.25 -19.44
CA LEU A 325 2.28 -5.97 -19.04
C LEU A 325 1.49 -5.33 -20.18
N LEU A 326 2.08 -4.36 -20.88
CA LEU A 326 1.42 -3.69 -22.00
C LEU A 326 1.06 -4.67 -23.12
N LYS A 327 1.99 -5.53 -23.54
CA LYS A 327 1.74 -6.55 -24.58
C LYS A 327 0.63 -7.50 -24.17
N MET A 328 0.57 -7.91 -22.91
CA MET A 328 -0.53 -8.74 -22.39
C MET A 328 -1.87 -8.01 -22.46
N VAL A 329 -1.94 -6.74 -22.04
CA VAL A 329 -3.17 -5.92 -22.11
C VAL A 329 -3.63 -5.76 -23.56
N LEU A 330 -2.72 -5.43 -24.48
CA LEU A 330 -3.02 -5.28 -25.89
C LEU A 330 -3.52 -6.60 -26.50
N LYS A 331 -2.84 -7.71 -26.24
CA LYS A 331 -3.26 -9.05 -26.70
C LYS A 331 -4.67 -9.41 -26.19
N LYS A 332 -4.97 -9.15 -24.92
CA LYS A 332 -6.29 -9.42 -24.34
C LYS A 332 -7.39 -8.55 -24.95
N LYS A 333 -7.13 -7.28 -25.18
CA LYS A 333 -8.12 -6.31 -25.70
C LYS A 333 -8.35 -6.40 -27.18
N LEU A 334 -7.31 -6.66 -27.96
CA LEU A 334 -7.31 -6.60 -29.41
C LEU A 334 -7.26 -7.99 -30.08
N GLY A 335 -7.07 -9.06 -29.29
CA GLY A 335 -6.96 -10.41 -29.82
C GLY A 335 -5.85 -10.53 -30.88
N LEU A 336 -6.19 -11.10 -32.05
CA LEU A 336 -5.25 -11.25 -33.16
C LEU A 336 -4.81 -9.91 -33.78
N LEU A 337 -5.64 -8.87 -33.69
CA LEU A 337 -5.33 -7.53 -34.22
C LEU A 337 -4.09 -6.90 -33.56
N TYR A 338 -3.75 -7.34 -32.32
CA TYR A 338 -2.51 -6.90 -31.67
C TYR A 338 -1.27 -7.16 -32.53
N LYS A 339 -1.23 -8.22 -33.32
CA LYS A 339 -0.09 -8.57 -34.17
C LYS A 339 0.13 -7.58 -35.32
N LEU A 340 -0.89 -6.80 -35.68
CA LEU A 340 -0.83 -5.78 -36.72
C LEU A 340 -0.21 -4.45 -36.23
N ILE A 341 -0.07 -4.28 -34.91
CA ILE A 341 0.52 -3.04 -34.35
C ILE A 341 2.05 -3.12 -34.49
N PRO A 342 2.68 -2.19 -35.19
CA PRO A 342 4.12 -2.15 -35.31
C PRO A 342 4.79 -2.02 -33.94
N ASN A 343 5.85 -2.79 -33.72
CA ASN A 343 6.52 -2.85 -32.42
C ASN A 343 7.10 -1.48 -31.99
N PHE A 344 7.51 -0.62 -32.94
CA PHE A 344 7.99 0.71 -32.64
C PHE A 344 6.90 1.63 -32.03
N LEU A 345 5.63 1.43 -32.37
CA LEU A 345 4.51 2.14 -31.75
C LEU A 345 4.25 1.61 -30.33
N ILE A 346 4.28 0.30 -30.14
CA ILE A 346 4.10 -0.31 -28.83
C ILE A 346 5.17 0.18 -27.86
N LYS A 347 6.41 0.28 -28.31
CA LYS A 347 7.52 0.79 -27.48
C LYS A 347 7.30 2.22 -26.99
N ARG A 348 6.50 3.03 -27.66
CA ARG A 348 6.17 4.41 -27.27
C ARG A 348 5.02 4.53 -26.28
N ILE A 349 4.50 3.41 -25.80
CA ILE A 349 3.41 3.41 -24.82
C ILE A 349 3.98 3.16 -23.43
N PHE A 350 3.72 4.06 -22.50
CA PHE A 350 3.91 3.87 -21.07
C PHE A 350 2.56 3.71 -20.37
N ILE A 351 2.57 3.30 -19.13
CA ILE A 351 1.36 3.13 -18.31
C ILE A 351 1.36 4.20 -17.22
N ALA A 352 0.33 5.05 -17.19
CA ALA A 352 0.00 5.87 -16.04
C ALA A 352 -0.70 4.97 -15.01
N ALA A 353 0.05 4.54 -13.98
CA ALA A 353 -0.44 3.68 -12.91
C ALA A 353 -0.75 4.52 -11.68
N GLY A 354 -2.00 4.68 -11.36
CA GLY A 354 -2.42 5.61 -10.32
C GLY A 354 -3.36 5.03 -9.27
N LEU A 355 -3.70 5.89 -8.33
CA LEU A 355 -4.58 5.62 -7.21
C LEU A 355 -5.68 6.67 -7.15
N ILE A 356 -6.90 6.22 -6.89
CA ILE A 356 -8.01 7.06 -6.50
C ILE A 356 -8.05 7.10 -4.99
N ASN A 357 -8.25 8.27 -4.42
CA ASN A 357 -8.45 8.42 -2.98
C ASN A 357 -9.59 7.49 -2.51
N SER A 358 -9.44 6.91 -1.33
CA SER A 358 -10.42 5.98 -0.74
C SER A 358 -11.84 6.54 -0.68
N ASP A 359 -12.00 7.84 -0.40
CA ASP A 359 -13.31 8.52 -0.33
C ASP A 359 -14.01 8.59 -1.69
N HIS A 360 -13.21 8.52 -2.76
CA HIS A 360 -13.68 8.52 -4.13
C HIS A 360 -13.66 7.15 -4.79
N SER A 361 -13.28 6.09 -4.07
CA SER A 361 -13.32 4.71 -4.57
C SER A 361 -14.70 4.36 -5.15
N THR A 362 -14.71 3.57 -6.22
CA THR A 362 -15.94 3.10 -6.86
C THR A 362 -16.54 1.88 -6.14
N TYR A 363 -15.90 1.46 -5.08
CA TYR A 363 -16.33 0.35 -4.24
C TYR A 363 -16.58 0.80 -2.81
N ARG A 364 -17.58 0.21 -2.19
CA ARG A 364 -17.80 0.22 -0.74
C ARG A 364 -17.71 -1.19 -0.24
N ALA A 365 -17.02 -1.40 0.86
CA ALA A 365 -16.88 -2.70 1.46
C ALA A 365 -17.28 -2.67 2.93
N ILE A 366 -17.97 -3.71 3.38
CA ILE A 366 -18.49 -3.84 4.73
C ILE A 366 -18.14 -5.23 5.25
N ILE A 367 -17.44 -5.31 6.37
CA ILE A 367 -17.23 -6.56 7.11
C ILE A 367 -18.46 -6.79 7.99
N LYS A 368 -19.19 -7.87 7.76
CA LYS A 368 -20.36 -8.26 8.53
C LYS A 368 -19.95 -8.92 9.85
N LYS A 369 -20.62 -8.55 10.94
CA LYS A 369 -20.33 -9.11 12.24
C LYS A 369 -20.76 -10.58 12.38
N GLU A 370 -21.85 -10.96 11.76
CA GLU A 370 -22.50 -12.28 11.93
C GLU A 370 -21.59 -13.43 11.54
N ASP A 371 -20.86 -13.27 10.44
CA ASP A 371 -20.04 -14.32 9.85
C ASP A 371 -18.63 -13.84 9.43
N LEU A 372 -18.28 -12.60 9.77
CA LEU A 372 -17.04 -11.93 9.35
C LEU A 372 -16.86 -11.89 7.82
N SER A 373 -17.96 -12.00 7.09
CA SER A 373 -17.94 -11.93 5.63
C SER A 373 -17.73 -10.49 5.14
N LEU A 374 -17.07 -10.36 3.99
CA LEU A 374 -16.82 -9.08 3.35
C LEU A 374 -17.84 -8.86 2.23
N HIS A 375 -18.68 -7.85 2.38
CA HIS A 375 -19.69 -7.45 1.39
C HIS A 375 -19.16 -6.28 0.58
N ILE A 376 -19.18 -6.40 -0.74
CA ILE A 376 -18.68 -5.37 -1.64
C ILE A 376 -19.80 -4.90 -2.57
N ILE A 377 -19.93 -3.59 -2.65
CA ILE A 377 -20.87 -2.90 -3.53
C ILE A 377 -20.06 -2.05 -4.50
N ARG A 378 -20.30 -2.21 -5.80
CA ARG A 378 -19.68 -1.43 -6.87
C ARG A 378 -20.64 -0.38 -7.40
N ASP A 379 -20.14 0.85 -7.55
CA ASP A 379 -20.86 1.97 -8.17
C ASP A 379 -20.34 2.18 -9.60
N HIS A 380 -21.05 1.63 -10.57
CA HIS A 380 -20.71 1.68 -11.99
C HIS A 380 -20.79 3.09 -12.58
N GLU A 381 -21.75 3.89 -12.15
CA GLU A 381 -21.91 5.25 -12.67
C GLU A 381 -20.80 6.17 -12.15
N LYS A 382 -20.45 6.04 -10.88
CA LYS A 382 -19.29 6.72 -10.31
C LYS A 382 -18.00 6.32 -11.04
N GLU A 383 -17.83 5.04 -11.38
CA GLU A 383 -16.67 4.57 -12.12
C GLU A 383 -16.56 5.22 -13.52
N LYS A 384 -17.64 5.34 -14.28
CA LYS A 384 -17.63 6.00 -15.59
C LYS A 384 -17.18 7.46 -15.47
N LYS A 385 -17.73 8.21 -14.48
CA LYS A 385 -17.37 9.61 -14.23
C LYS A 385 -15.88 9.74 -13.88
N ILE A 386 -15.36 8.88 -13.01
CA ILE A 386 -13.97 8.91 -12.60
C ILE A 386 -13.03 8.56 -13.77
N ARG A 387 -13.39 7.56 -14.58
CA ARG A 387 -12.62 7.22 -15.81
C ARG A 387 -12.48 8.41 -16.74
N PHE A 388 -13.59 9.09 -16.98
CA PHE A 388 -13.60 10.28 -17.83
C PHE A 388 -12.69 11.38 -17.27
N GLU A 389 -12.80 11.67 -15.97
CA GLU A 389 -12.01 12.71 -15.34
C GLU A 389 -10.51 12.39 -15.29
N VAL A 390 -10.12 11.18 -14.92
CA VAL A 390 -8.71 10.73 -14.97
C VAL A 390 -8.14 10.90 -16.38
N SER A 391 -8.90 10.51 -17.40
CA SER A 391 -8.47 10.63 -18.79
C SER A 391 -8.28 12.06 -19.24
N ASN A 392 -9.20 12.95 -18.84
CA ASN A 392 -9.12 14.37 -19.14
C ASN A 392 -7.89 15.02 -18.51
N GLN A 393 -7.63 14.71 -17.24
CA GLN A 393 -6.46 15.25 -16.52
C GLN A 393 -5.14 14.72 -17.12
N LEU A 394 -5.09 13.45 -17.49
CA LEU A 394 -3.93 12.89 -18.20
C LEU A 394 -3.71 13.57 -19.55
N ASN A 395 -4.76 13.84 -20.33
CA ASN A 395 -4.64 14.52 -21.62
C ASN A 395 -4.26 15.99 -21.47
N LEU A 396 -4.75 16.69 -20.44
CA LEU A 396 -4.30 18.05 -20.12
C LEU A 396 -2.80 18.10 -19.83
N LEU A 397 -2.31 17.19 -18.99
CA LEU A 397 -0.88 17.06 -18.71
C LEU A 397 -0.12 16.66 -19.97
N GLY A 398 -0.65 15.74 -20.75
CA GLY A 398 -0.03 15.20 -21.96
C GLY A 398 0.25 16.24 -23.04
N LYS A 399 -0.56 17.30 -23.12
CA LYS A 399 -0.29 18.44 -24.04
C LYS A 399 1.08 19.09 -23.76
N ASN A 400 1.48 19.14 -22.51
CA ASN A 400 2.77 19.73 -22.12
C ASN A 400 3.94 18.73 -22.21
N TYR A 401 3.62 17.43 -22.10
CA TYR A 401 4.61 16.34 -22.02
C TYR A 401 4.59 15.40 -23.24
N ASN A 402 3.96 15.81 -24.34
CA ASN A 402 3.94 15.09 -25.61
C ASN A 402 3.38 13.65 -25.50
N PHE A 403 2.26 13.46 -24.78
CA PHE A 403 1.56 12.19 -24.74
C PHE A 403 0.03 12.37 -24.74
N PHE A 404 -0.69 11.29 -24.99
CA PHE A 404 -2.14 11.23 -24.81
C PHE A 404 -2.58 9.89 -24.25
N ALA A 405 -3.69 9.89 -23.52
CA ALA A 405 -4.26 8.71 -22.88
C ALA A 405 -5.01 7.84 -23.89
N LEU A 406 -4.73 6.53 -23.88
CA LEU A 406 -5.44 5.53 -24.67
C LEU A 406 -6.63 4.99 -23.84
N ASN A 407 -7.70 5.77 -23.74
CA ASN A 407 -8.82 5.55 -22.83
C ASN A 407 -9.50 4.18 -22.98
N LEU A 408 -9.62 3.67 -24.21
CA LEU A 408 -10.21 2.35 -24.49
C LEU A 408 -9.42 1.20 -23.86
N LEU A 409 -8.12 1.42 -23.61
CA LEU A 409 -7.24 0.44 -22.97
C LEU A 409 -7.14 0.63 -21.46
N SER A 410 -7.79 1.67 -20.91
CA SER A 410 -7.76 1.93 -19.47
C SER A 410 -8.39 0.81 -18.66
N LYS A 411 -7.84 0.57 -17.46
CA LYS A 411 -8.33 -0.43 -16.51
C LYS A 411 -8.40 0.18 -15.12
N PHE A 412 -9.55 -0.03 -14.45
CA PHE A 412 -9.75 0.24 -13.04
C PHE A 412 -9.85 -1.10 -12.32
N CYS A 413 -9.04 -1.27 -11.28
CA CYS A 413 -8.95 -2.55 -10.60
C CYS A 413 -10.20 -2.82 -9.76
N LYS A 414 -10.51 -4.09 -9.57
CA LYS A 414 -11.52 -4.54 -8.62
C LYS A 414 -11.03 -4.29 -7.19
N PHE A 415 -11.97 -4.27 -6.25
CA PHE A 415 -11.66 -4.18 -4.82
C PHE A 415 -10.64 -5.24 -4.38
N GLY A 416 -9.80 -4.91 -3.43
CA GLY A 416 -8.78 -5.82 -2.89
C GLY A 416 -7.48 -5.91 -3.69
N ARG A 417 -7.39 -5.23 -4.84
CA ARG A 417 -6.23 -5.30 -5.75
C ARG A 417 -5.22 -4.17 -5.58
N SER A 418 -5.52 -3.19 -4.72
CA SER A 418 -4.59 -2.09 -4.45
C SER A 418 -3.58 -2.42 -3.35
N PHE A 419 -3.86 -3.41 -2.52
CA PHE A 419 -3.15 -3.70 -1.27
C PHE A 419 -3.18 -2.53 -0.26
N ARG A 420 -4.08 -1.55 -0.44
CA ARG A 420 -4.23 -0.35 0.38
C ARG A 420 -5.63 -0.28 0.96
N LEU A 421 -5.92 -1.25 1.81
CA LEU A 421 -7.15 -1.33 2.59
C LEU A 421 -6.97 -0.64 3.94
N GLY A 422 -8.03 -0.03 4.45
CA GLY A 422 -8.00 0.64 5.75
C GLY A 422 -9.36 1.13 6.22
N CYS A 423 -9.35 2.05 7.16
CA CYS A 423 -10.52 2.80 7.68
C CYS A 423 -11.59 1.95 8.38
N SER A 424 -11.31 0.69 8.73
CA SER A 424 -12.28 -0.11 9.49
C SER A 424 -12.48 0.43 10.91
N ILE A 425 -11.46 1.07 11.46
CA ILE A 425 -11.49 1.74 12.77
C ILE A 425 -10.92 3.14 12.53
N PRO A 426 -11.79 4.11 12.18
CA PRO A 426 -11.35 5.45 11.86
C PRO A 426 -10.76 6.16 13.08
N MET A 427 -9.78 7.02 12.81
CA MET A 427 -9.27 7.96 13.79
C MET A 427 -10.18 9.20 13.75
N LEU A 428 -10.80 9.53 14.89
CA LEU A 428 -11.75 10.63 15.02
C LEU A 428 -11.21 11.70 15.96
N ASN A 429 -11.57 12.96 15.71
CA ASN A 429 -11.35 14.05 16.65
C ASN A 429 -12.40 14.05 17.78
N GLU A 430 -12.24 14.92 18.79
CA GLU A 430 -13.12 14.92 19.96
C GLU A 430 -14.57 15.32 19.64
N ASP A 431 -14.79 16.15 18.64
CA ASP A 431 -16.14 16.61 18.26
C ASP A 431 -16.87 15.53 17.46
N GLU A 432 -16.17 14.88 16.50
CA GLU A 432 -16.70 13.71 15.80
C GLU A 432 -17.03 12.55 16.75
N ILE A 433 -16.30 12.41 17.87
CA ILE A 433 -16.58 11.43 18.89
C ILE A 433 -17.86 11.76 19.65
N LYS A 434 -18.10 13.05 19.92
CA LYS A 434 -19.32 13.50 20.61
C LYS A 434 -20.55 13.30 19.72
N GLU A 435 -20.45 13.61 18.43
CA GLU A 435 -21.50 13.41 17.43
C GLU A 435 -21.79 11.92 17.18
N ASN A 436 -20.74 11.09 17.18
CA ASN A 436 -20.83 9.64 16.97
C ASN A 436 -20.98 8.84 18.28
N LYS A 437 -21.71 9.34 19.26
CA LYS A 437 -21.91 8.67 20.58
C LYS A 437 -22.27 7.18 20.51
N ASN A 438 -22.86 6.76 19.40
CA ASN A 438 -23.23 5.39 19.11
C ASN A 438 -22.14 4.56 18.42
N ASN A 439 -21.04 5.16 17.93
CA ASN A 439 -19.94 4.49 17.27
C ASN A 439 -18.77 4.31 18.22
N ASN A 440 -18.70 3.15 18.88
CA ASN A 440 -17.72 2.91 19.95
C ASN A 440 -16.38 2.33 19.47
N LEU A 441 -16.13 2.22 18.16
CA LEU A 441 -14.88 1.74 17.58
C LEU A 441 -14.21 2.88 16.80
N TYR A 442 -13.35 3.61 17.49
CA TYR A 442 -12.51 4.66 16.90
C TYR A 442 -11.20 4.77 17.68
N THR A 443 -10.17 5.32 17.05
CA THR A 443 -8.93 5.69 17.71
C THR A 443 -8.99 7.18 18.09
N LYS A 444 -8.68 7.51 19.35
CA LYS A 444 -8.62 8.91 19.82
C LYS A 444 -7.26 9.54 19.55
N LYS A 445 -7.25 10.84 19.26
CA LYS A 445 -6.03 11.65 19.21
C LYS A 445 -5.30 11.65 20.55
N LYS A 446 -6.04 11.74 21.67
CA LYS A 446 -5.51 11.61 23.04
C LYS A 446 -5.97 10.27 23.63
N MET A 447 -5.07 9.33 23.70
CA MET A 447 -5.28 8.00 24.29
C MET A 447 -5.20 8.00 25.81
N GLU A 448 -5.89 8.90 26.50
CA GLU A 448 -5.82 8.96 27.98
C GLU A 448 -6.70 7.93 28.70
N ARG A 449 -7.65 7.27 28.03
CA ARG A 449 -8.57 6.32 28.66
C ARG A 449 -8.44 4.84 28.24
N PHE A 450 -7.68 4.53 27.20
CA PHE A 450 -7.24 3.15 26.94
C PHE A 450 -5.76 3.04 27.25
N GLN A 451 -5.39 3.17 28.52
CA GLN A 451 -3.99 3.16 28.96
C GLN A 451 -3.22 1.91 28.51
N ASN A 452 -3.92 0.85 28.12
CA ASN A 452 -3.32 -0.44 27.79
C ASN A 452 -3.51 -0.90 26.35
N LEU A 453 -4.26 -0.18 25.51
CA LEU A 453 -4.51 -0.57 24.12
C LEU A 453 -4.12 0.57 23.16
N LYS A 454 -3.07 0.37 22.37
CA LYS A 454 -2.70 1.26 21.24
C LYS A 454 -2.90 0.48 19.94
N MET A 455 -3.74 0.99 19.06
CA MET A 455 -3.98 0.41 17.73
C MET A 455 -3.32 1.27 16.69
N PHE A 456 -2.53 0.63 15.81
CA PHE A 456 -1.97 1.21 14.60
C PHE A 456 -2.45 0.37 13.43
N THR A 457 -3.24 0.94 12.56
CA THR A 457 -3.71 0.34 11.30
C THR A 457 -2.88 0.81 10.11
#